data_fe54c8dc46c117888744bb504c9b12ec
#
_entry.id   fe54c8dc46c117888744bb504c9b12ec
#
_cell.length_a   1.000
_cell.length_b   1.000
_cell.length_c   1.000
_cell.angle_alpha   90.00
_cell.angle_beta   90.00
_cell.angle_gamma   90.00
#
_symmetry.space_group_name_H-M   'P 1'
#
loop_
_entity.id
_entity.type
_entity.pdbx_description
1 polymer ?
#
loop_
_entity_poly.entity_id
_entity_poly.type
_entity_poly.pdbx_seq_one_letter_code
_entity_poly.pdbx_strand_id
1 'polypeptide(L)'
;RYHLPFILERDNIEVKTIYNRNPKTATWDKIEGVHYTTDLDELLKDPEIQLITISTTQSSHFDYAKMVLENGKNVLVEKPFMMTYAEAKEIFELAKERGLLVQCYQNRRFDSDFLTAQKVIESGKLGELLEVEMHYDYFRPEIPESVHEFKFYDSYLYGHGCHTIDQVLSYFGKPDNIHYDVRQLLGEGRMNDYFDLDLYYGVTKVSVKSSYFRIKARPSFVLYGKKGMFTKETKDRQEEHLKVFYMPSNPDFGIDLPEHYGMLTYVDDAGVWHEEKVISEVGDYGRVYDDLYEAIINGKPKQVTDEETLLQMEILEKGVEACK
;
A
#
# COMPACT_ATOMS: atom_id res chain seq x y z
N ARG A 1 3.80 14.85 -1.33
CA ARG A 1 4.45 14.07 -2.39
C ARG A 1 3.56 12.91 -2.85
N TYR A 2 3.01 12.10 -1.94
CA TYR A 2 2.22 10.90 -2.28
C TYR A 2 0.71 11.15 -2.41
N HIS A 3 0.20 12.32 -2.08
CA HIS A 3 -1.22 12.67 -2.15
C HIS A 3 -1.47 13.80 -3.13
N LEU A 4 -0.99 14.97 -2.78
CA LEU A 4 -1.31 16.24 -3.44
C LEU A 4 -1.12 16.24 -4.96
N PRO A 5 0.01 15.74 -5.53
CA PRO A 5 0.19 15.74 -6.98
C PRO A 5 -0.86 14.89 -7.71
N PHE A 6 -1.34 13.81 -7.09
CA PHE A 6 -2.38 12.96 -7.66
C PHE A 6 -3.77 13.58 -7.58
N ILE A 7 -4.06 14.32 -6.51
CA ILE A 7 -5.34 15.03 -6.37
C ILE A 7 -5.44 16.15 -7.39
N LEU A 8 -4.34 16.87 -7.62
CA LEU A 8 -4.31 18.00 -8.58
C LEU A 8 -4.51 17.58 -10.04
N GLU A 9 -4.38 16.30 -10.36
CA GLU A 9 -4.70 15.74 -11.69
C GLU A 9 -6.17 15.30 -11.81
N ARG A 10 -7.05 15.64 -10.83
CA ARG A 10 -8.46 15.27 -10.81
C ARG A 10 -9.35 16.50 -10.83
N ASP A 11 -10.18 16.63 -11.85
CA ASP A 11 -11.09 17.78 -12.02
C ASP A 11 -12.27 17.78 -11.04
N ASN A 12 -12.57 16.65 -10.42
CA ASN A 12 -13.72 16.45 -9.54
C ASN A 12 -13.37 16.49 -8.03
N ILE A 13 -12.12 16.78 -7.69
CA ILE A 13 -11.65 16.86 -6.31
C ILE A 13 -10.85 18.14 -6.11
N GLU A 14 -11.20 18.93 -5.11
CA GLU A 14 -10.53 20.17 -4.75
C GLU A 14 -9.73 20.01 -3.45
N VAL A 15 -8.50 20.51 -3.44
CA VAL A 15 -7.72 20.69 -2.20
C VAL A 15 -8.05 22.06 -1.63
N LYS A 16 -8.94 22.10 -0.63
CA LYS A 16 -9.37 23.35 -0.03
C LYS A 16 -8.39 23.91 0.99
N THR A 17 -7.95 23.08 1.92
CA THR A 17 -7.13 23.52 3.06
C THR A 17 -6.03 22.53 3.39
N ILE A 18 -4.85 23.06 3.69
CA ILE A 18 -3.71 22.29 4.21
C ILE A 18 -3.37 22.81 5.60
N TYR A 19 -3.51 21.92 6.60
CA TYR A 19 -3.09 22.15 7.96
C TYR A 19 -1.65 21.67 8.17
N ASN A 20 -0.83 22.51 8.78
CA ASN A 20 0.50 22.11 9.26
C ASN A 20 0.77 22.76 10.61
N ARG A 21 0.88 21.95 11.66
CA ARG A 21 1.18 22.42 13.02
C ARG A 21 2.44 23.28 13.11
N ASN A 22 3.43 22.99 12.26
CA ASN A 22 4.70 23.75 12.23
C ASN A 22 5.06 24.21 10.81
N PRO A 23 4.54 25.39 10.38
CA PRO A 23 4.75 25.88 9.01
C PRO A 23 6.21 26.19 8.66
N LYS A 24 7.09 26.38 9.67
CA LYS A 24 8.52 26.65 9.44
C LYS A 24 9.27 25.45 8.88
N THR A 25 8.70 24.23 8.95
CA THR A 25 9.25 23.01 8.37
C THR A 25 8.72 22.72 6.96
N ALA A 26 7.74 23.49 6.48
CA ALA A 26 7.21 23.32 5.14
C ALA A 26 8.25 23.77 4.09
N THR A 27 8.73 22.81 3.31
CA THR A 27 9.77 23.02 2.27
C THR A 27 9.18 23.18 0.86
N TRP A 28 7.86 23.22 0.73
CA TRP A 28 7.15 23.24 -0.55
C TRP A 28 6.57 24.60 -0.84
N ASP A 29 6.56 24.96 -2.11
CA ASP A 29 5.82 26.15 -2.56
C ASP A 29 4.34 25.98 -2.27
N LYS A 30 3.69 27.06 -1.89
CA LYS A 30 2.24 27.07 -1.68
C LYS A 30 1.52 26.95 -3.03
N ILE A 31 0.46 26.17 -3.05
CA ILE A 31 -0.39 26.02 -4.22
C ILE A 31 -1.37 27.18 -4.25
N GLU A 32 -1.52 27.81 -5.40
CA GLU A 32 -2.48 28.89 -5.60
C GLU A 32 -3.92 28.38 -5.35
N GLY A 33 -4.71 29.19 -4.66
CA GLY A 33 -6.10 28.84 -4.31
C GLY A 33 -6.25 27.98 -3.06
N VAL A 34 -5.18 27.35 -2.55
CA VAL A 34 -5.25 26.51 -1.34
C VAL A 34 -5.03 27.35 -0.08
N HIS A 35 -5.93 27.20 0.88
CA HIS A 35 -5.78 27.80 2.20
C HIS A 35 -4.77 27.03 3.06
N TYR A 36 -3.85 27.75 3.73
CA TYR A 36 -2.84 27.16 4.60
C TYR A 36 -3.00 27.69 6.02
N THR A 37 -3.19 26.80 6.98
CA THR A 37 -3.45 27.16 8.37
C THR A 37 -2.60 26.36 9.37
N THR A 38 -2.45 26.93 10.57
CA THR A 38 -1.92 26.26 11.77
C THR A 38 -3.03 25.96 12.78
N ASP A 39 -4.26 26.36 12.48
CA ASP A 39 -5.44 26.09 13.30
C ASP A 39 -6.21 24.89 12.73
N LEU A 40 -6.23 23.78 13.47
CA LEU A 40 -6.91 22.56 13.07
C LEU A 40 -8.44 22.75 13.02
N ASP A 41 -8.97 23.63 13.85
CA ASP A 41 -10.41 23.93 13.87
C ASP A 41 -10.92 24.48 12.54
N GLU A 42 -10.09 25.19 11.79
CA GLU A 42 -10.47 25.69 10.46
C GLU A 42 -10.76 24.54 9.47
N LEU A 43 -10.08 23.38 9.59
CA LEU A 43 -10.41 22.19 8.81
C LEU A 43 -11.65 21.49 9.35
N LEU A 44 -11.67 21.27 10.66
CA LEU A 44 -12.69 20.44 11.31
C LEU A 44 -14.09 21.05 11.21
N LYS A 45 -14.17 22.39 11.30
CA LYS A 45 -15.45 23.14 11.32
C LYS A 45 -15.89 23.64 9.95
N ASP A 46 -15.07 23.56 8.92
CA ASP A 46 -15.45 23.98 7.57
C ASP A 46 -16.50 23.02 6.97
N PRO A 47 -17.75 23.46 6.72
CA PRO A 47 -18.82 22.60 6.22
C PRO A 47 -18.59 22.12 4.78
N GLU A 48 -17.71 22.76 4.02
CA GLU A 48 -17.42 22.39 2.63
C GLU A 48 -16.37 21.28 2.51
N ILE A 49 -15.61 21.01 3.57
CA ILE A 49 -14.65 19.89 3.60
C ILE A 49 -15.39 18.59 3.87
N GLN A 50 -15.33 17.65 2.93
CA GLN A 50 -15.99 16.34 3.00
C GLN A 50 -15.06 15.22 3.42
N LEU A 51 -13.74 15.36 3.15
CA LEU A 51 -12.70 14.37 3.43
C LEU A 51 -11.47 15.04 4.01
N ILE A 52 -10.90 14.47 5.04
CA ILE A 52 -9.60 14.88 5.60
C ILE A 52 -8.60 13.74 5.42
N THR A 53 -7.47 14.03 4.78
CA THR A 53 -6.35 13.09 4.65
C THR A 53 -5.35 13.32 5.78
N ILE A 54 -5.08 12.28 6.56
CA ILE A 54 -4.13 12.29 7.67
C ILE A 54 -2.79 11.73 7.18
N SER A 55 -1.78 12.61 7.08
CA SER A 55 -0.41 12.31 6.66
C SER A 55 0.59 12.67 7.77
N THR A 56 0.37 12.12 8.95
CA THR A 56 1.17 12.34 10.14
C THR A 56 2.02 11.10 10.48
N THR A 57 2.65 11.09 11.66
CA THR A 57 3.29 9.87 12.16
C THR A 57 2.23 8.87 12.61
N GLN A 58 2.47 7.58 12.42
CA GLN A 58 1.55 6.50 12.74
C GLN A 58 0.97 6.60 14.16
N SER A 59 1.81 6.97 15.14
CA SER A 59 1.39 7.11 16.54
C SER A 59 0.32 8.16 16.80
N SER A 60 0.02 9.02 15.83
CA SER A 60 -1.04 10.04 15.93
C SER A 60 -2.24 9.77 15.04
N HIS A 61 -2.23 8.68 14.26
CA HIS A 61 -3.32 8.37 13.32
C HIS A 61 -4.64 8.17 14.03
N PHE A 62 -4.66 7.41 15.13
CA PHE A 62 -5.86 7.11 15.89
C PHE A 62 -6.52 8.38 16.43
N ASP A 63 -5.77 9.23 17.12
CA ASP A 63 -6.30 10.45 17.74
C ASP A 63 -6.87 11.42 16.69
N TYR A 64 -6.13 11.64 15.59
CA TYR A 64 -6.63 12.50 14.52
C TYR A 64 -7.82 11.90 13.79
N ALA A 65 -7.83 10.59 13.49
CA ALA A 65 -8.95 9.95 12.82
C ALA A 65 -10.22 10.04 13.68
N LYS A 66 -10.13 9.77 14.97
CA LYS A 66 -11.22 9.91 15.92
C LYS A 66 -11.76 11.33 15.96
N MET A 67 -10.88 12.32 16.10
CA MET A 67 -11.23 13.73 16.11
C MET A 67 -11.95 14.15 14.82
N VAL A 68 -11.47 13.73 13.66
CA VAL A 68 -12.07 14.05 12.36
C VAL A 68 -13.47 13.43 12.23
N LEU A 69 -13.64 12.16 12.60
CA LEU A 69 -14.93 11.48 12.60
C LEU A 69 -15.93 12.13 13.58
N GLU A 70 -15.47 12.53 14.78
CA GLU A 70 -16.29 13.24 15.77
C GLU A 70 -16.79 14.60 15.28
N ASN A 71 -16.06 15.23 14.34
CA ASN A 71 -16.45 16.46 13.67
C ASN A 71 -17.23 16.24 12.35
N GLY A 72 -17.70 15.01 12.09
CA GLY A 72 -18.59 14.71 10.97
C GLY A 72 -17.91 14.70 9.60
N LYS A 73 -16.59 14.38 9.53
CA LYS A 73 -15.84 14.32 8.27
C LYS A 73 -15.38 12.89 7.97
N ASN A 74 -15.33 12.54 6.68
CA ASN A 74 -14.71 11.32 6.21
C ASN A 74 -13.17 11.39 6.35
N VAL A 75 -12.52 10.24 6.47
CA VAL A 75 -11.10 10.16 6.77
C VAL A 75 -10.36 9.24 5.81
N LEU A 76 -9.26 9.72 5.25
CA LEU A 76 -8.22 8.91 4.63
C LEU A 76 -7.00 8.93 5.53
N VAL A 77 -6.50 7.79 5.95
CA VAL A 77 -5.34 7.67 6.85
C VAL A 77 -4.16 7.04 6.13
N GLU A 78 -2.98 7.64 6.28
CA GLU A 78 -1.74 7.06 5.79
C GLU A 78 -1.46 5.68 6.40
N LYS A 79 -0.67 4.91 5.67
CA LYS A 79 -0.17 3.60 6.11
C LYS A 79 1.12 3.74 6.96
N PRO A 80 1.38 2.83 7.90
CA PRO A 80 0.49 1.78 8.42
C PRO A 80 -0.75 2.41 9.08
N PHE A 81 -1.90 1.76 8.94
CA PHE A 81 -3.19 2.38 9.28
C PHE A 81 -3.27 2.87 10.72
N MET A 82 -3.14 1.95 11.69
CA MET A 82 -3.14 2.23 13.14
C MET A 82 -1.97 1.51 13.80
N MET A 83 -1.72 1.75 15.08
CA MET A 83 -0.70 1.01 15.82
C MET A 83 -1.16 -0.40 16.17
N THR A 84 -2.46 -0.58 16.45
CA THR A 84 -3.03 -1.86 16.87
C THR A 84 -4.32 -2.20 16.13
N TYR A 85 -4.65 -3.50 16.10
CA TYR A 85 -5.94 -3.99 15.62
C TYR A 85 -7.12 -3.39 16.41
N ALA A 86 -6.95 -3.22 17.73
CA ALA A 86 -7.99 -2.66 18.58
C ALA A 86 -8.32 -1.21 18.20
N GLU A 87 -7.30 -0.38 17.96
CA GLU A 87 -7.48 1.00 17.46
C GLU A 87 -8.18 1.01 16.10
N ALA A 88 -7.75 0.16 15.18
CA ALA A 88 -8.36 0.06 13.84
C ALA A 88 -9.85 -0.29 13.95
N LYS A 89 -10.19 -1.27 14.80
CA LYS A 89 -11.57 -1.69 15.04
C LYS A 89 -12.42 -0.56 15.62
N GLU A 90 -11.92 0.15 16.65
CA GLU A 90 -12.62 1.28 17.26
C GLU A 90 -12.92 2.39 16.24
N ILE A 91 -11.96 2.71 15.37
CA ILE A 91 -12.14 3.75 14.35
C ILE A 91 -13.19 3.35 13.30
N PHE A 92 -13.21 2.08 12.85
CA PHE A 92 -14.23 1.60 11.92
C PHE A 92 -15.63 1.56 12.57
N GLU A 93 -15.73 1.15 13.83
CA GLU A 93 -16.98 1.17 14.58
C GLU A 93 -17.51 2.61 14.74
N LEU A 94 -16.65 3.56 15.10
CA LEU A 94 -17.01 4.98 15.21
C LEU A 94 -17.47 5.56 13.86
N ALA A 95 -16.76 5.26 12.77
CA ALA A 95 -17.13 5.72 11.43
C ALA A 95 -18.53 5.19 11.06
N LYS A 96 -18.78 3.90 11.29
CA LYS A 96 -20.07 3.26 11.05
C LYS A 96 -21.21 3.89 11.87
N GLU A 97 -20.99 4.13 13.17
CA GLU A 97 -21.97 4.79 14.05
C GLU A 97 -22.33 6.21 13.57
N ARG A 98 -21.36 6.91 12.99
CA ARG A 98 -21.53 8.27 12.47
C ARG A 98 -22.04 8.33 11.03
N GLY A 99 -22.15 7.19 10.33
CA GLY A 99 -22.50 7.14 8.91
C GLY A 99 -21.42 7.79 8.02
N LEU A 100 -20.17 7.71 8.45
CA LEU A 100 -19.00 8.27 7.77
C LEU A 100 -18.10 7.15 7.22
N LEU A 101 -17.19 7.54 6.34
CA LEU A 101 -16.20 6.67 5.73
C LEU A 101 -14.83 6.92 6.34
N VAL A 102 -14.13 5.84 6.66
CA VAL A 102 -12.69 5.85 6.93
C VAL A 102 -12.00 4.82 6.03
N GLN A 103 -10.79 5.14 5.55
CA GLN A 103 -10.02 4.26 4.66
C GLN A 103 -8.52 4.40 4.94
N CYS A 104 -7.80 3.28 4.85
CA CYS A 104 -6.34 3.28 4.78
C CYS A 104 -5.86 3.66 3.37
N TYR A 105 -4.77 4.43 3.26
CA TYR A 105 -4.18 4.80 1.98
C TYR A 105 -3.37 3.64 1.39
N GLN A 106 -4.07 2.68 0.80
CA GLN A 106 -3.49 1.49 0.16
C GLN A 106 -3.19 1.75 -1.33
N ASN A 107 -2.33 2.73 -1.58
CA ASN A 107 -1.98 3.18 -2.92
C ASN A 107 -1.32 2.10 -3.79
N ARG A 108 -0.60 1.14 -3.17
CA ARG A 108 0.11 0.09 -3.92
C ARG A 108 -0.79 -0.99 -4.51
N ARG A 109 -2.09 -0.97 -4.24
CA ARG A 109 -3.07 -1.72 -5.06
C ARG A 109 -3.02 -1.31 -6.54
N PHE A 110 -2.51 -0.10 -6.80
CA PHE A 110 -2.38 0.49 -8.13
C PHE A 110 -0.92 0.57 -8.60
N ASP A 111 -0.05 -0.27 -8.06
CA ASP A 111 1.30 -0.49 -8.59
C ASP A 111 1.22 -1.23 -9.94
N SER A 112 1.97 -0.79 -10.93
CA SER A 112 1.97 -1.34 -12.29
C SER A 112 2.37 -2.82 -12.32
N ASP A 113 3.33 -3.23 -11.49
CA ASP A 113 3.80 -4.61 -11.40
C ASP A 113 2.72 -5.54 -10.80
N PHE A 114 2.00 -5.08 -9.77
CA PHE A 114 0.89 -5.82 -9.19
C PHE A 114 -0.30 -5.96 -10.17
N LEU A 115 -0.70 -4.87 -10.84
CA LEU A 115 -1.74 -4.91 -11.86
C LEU A 115 -1.35 -5.81 -13.03
N THR A 116 -0.08 -5.83 -13.42
CA THR A 116 0.45 -6.71 -14.47
C THR A 116 0.40 -8.17 -14.04
N ALA A 117 0.76 -8.47 -12.80
CA ALA A 117 0.67 -9.83 -12.24
C ALA A 117 -0.79 -10.34 -12.25
N GLN A 118 -1.76 -9.51 -11.84
CA GLN A 118 -3.19 -9.84 -11.93
C GLN A 118 -3.62 -10.16 -13.36
N LYS A 119 -3.29 -9.30 -14.32
CA LYS A 119 -3.58 -9.50 -15.74
C LYS A 119 -3.04 -10.83 -16.26
N VAL A 120 -1.82 -11.21 -15.85
CA VAL A 120 -1.23 -12.49 -16.24
C VAL A 120 -2.00 -13.66 -15.64
N ILE A 121 -2.37 -13.62 -14.36
CA ILE A 121 -3.19 -14.65 -13.72
C ILE A 121 -4.54 -14.79 -14.43
N GLU A 122 -5.21 -13.67 -14.68
CA GLU A 122 -6.52 -13.60 -15.32
C GLU A 122 -6.51 -14.06 -16.80
N SER A 123 -5.35 -13.99 -17.47
CA SER A 123 -5.20 -14.49 -18.83
C SER A 123 -5.41 -16.01 -18.96
N GLY A 124 -5.31 -16.75 -17.85
CA GLY A 124 -5.40 -18.21 -17.81
C GLY A 124 -4.21 -18.96 -18.43
N LYS A 125 -3.22 -18.25 -19.00
CA LYS A 125 -2.05 -18.85 -19.65
C LYS A 125 -1.17 -19.66 -18.68
N LEU A 126 -1.17 -19.29 -17.39
CA LEU A 126 -0.44 -20.05 -16.36
C LEU A 126 -1.12 -21.40 -16.03
N GLY A 127 -2.39 -21.60 -16.41
CA GLY A 127 -3.20 -22.70 -15.93
C GLY A 127 -3.58 -22.50 -14.46
N GLU A 128 -3.77 -23.59 -13.71
CA GLU A 128 -4.02 -23.51 -12.26
C GLU A 128 -2.80 -22.90 -11.56
N LEU A 129 -3.02 -21.80 -10.83
CA LEU A 129 -2.00 -21.10 -10.10
C LEU A 129 -1.56 -21.90 -8.86
N LEU A 130 -0.26 -22.12 -8.71
CA LEU A 130 0.30 -22.92 -7.63
C LEU A 130 1.06 -22.08 -6.62
N GLU A 131 1.85 -21.11 -7.09
CA GLU A 131 2.69 -20.29 -6.24
C GLU A 131 2.80 -18.86 -6.78
N VAL A 132 2.74 -17.90 -5.86
CA VAL A 132 3.02 -16.49 -6.08
C VAL A 132 4.11 -16.06 -5.11
N GLU A 133 5.20 -15.52 -5.61
CA GLU A 133 6.21 -14.87 -4.77
C GLU A 133 6.20 -13.37 -5.04
N MET A 134 6.09 -12.60 -3.97
CA MET A 134 6.15 -11.13 -3.97
C MET A 134 7.34 -10.68 -3.15
N HIS A 135 8.22 -9.87 -3.74
CA HIS A 135 9.43 -9.43 -3.08
C HIS A 135 9.52 -7.91 -3.04
N TYR A 136 9.87 -7.39 -1.85
CA TYR A 136 10.09 -5.95 -1.68
C TYR A 136 11.42 -5.71 -0.96
N ASP A 137 12.51 -6.11 -1.59
CA ASP A 137 13.84 -6.14 -0.99
C ASP A 137 14.55 -4.79 -0.97
N TYR A 138 15.42 -4.63 0.04
CA TYR A 138 16.37 -3.53 0.17
C TYR A 138 17.75 -4.03 0.55
N PHE A 139 18.76 -3.19 0.30
CA PHE A 139 20.07 -3.36 0.89
C PHE A 139 20.36 -2.17 1.81
N ARG A 140 20.11 -2.36 3.11
CA ARG A 140 20.31 -1.36 4.18
C ARG A 140 20.93 -2.05 5.40
N PRO A 141 22.20 -2.54 5.30
CA PRO A 141 22.85 -3.27 6.39
C PRO A 141 23.19 -2.38 7.59
N GLU A 142 23.22 -1.05 7.39
CA GLU A 142 23.42 -0.06 8.43
C GLU A 142 22.09 0.60 8.74
N ILE A 143 21.63 0.49 9.97
CA ILE A 143 20.37 1.07 10.39
C ILE A 143 20.59 2.51 10.83
N PRO A 144 19.63 3.42 10.52
CA PRO A 144 19.57 4.72 11.17
C PRO A 144 19.49 4.57 12.69
N GLU A 145 20.17 5.45 13.43
CA GLU A 145 20.15 5.48 14.90
C GLU A 145 18.73 5.53 15.49
N SER A 146 17.75 6.04 14.72
CA SER A 146 16.35 6.13 15.13
C SER A 146 15.64 4.78 15.34
N VAL A 147 16.27 3.65 15.03
CA VAL A 147 15.67 2.31 15.12
C VAL A 147 16.38 1.42 16.13
N HIS A 148 16.93 2.01 17.20
CA HIS A 148 17.66 1.28 18.24
C HIS A 148 16.79 0.54 19.25
N GLU A 149 15.48 0.88 19.32
CA GLU A 149 14.53 0.24 20.22
C GLU A 149 13.49 -0.56 19.43
N PHE A 150 13.22 -1.78 19.88
CA PHE A 150 12.09 -2.55 19.38
C PHE A 150 10.79 -1.86 19.82
N LYS A 151 9.99 -1.48 18.85
CA LYS A 151 8.59 -1.05 19.07
C LYS A 151 7.70 -1.95 18.25
N PHE A 152 6.64 -2.41 18.86
CA PHE A 152 5.72 -3.37 18.25
C PHE A 152 5.24 -2.91 16.86
N TYR A 153 4.86 -1.66 16.74
CA TYR A 153 4.32 -1.02 15.53
C TYR A 153 5.35 -0.27 14.68
N ASP A 154 6.56 -0.08 15.17
CA ASP A 154 7.64 0.61 14.45
C ASP A 154 8.64 -0.42 13.95
N SER A 155 8.22 -1.19 12.95
CA SER A 155 8.95 -2.32 12.45
C SER A 155 8.93 -2.40 10.92
N TYR A 156 9.84 -3.16 10.36
CA TYR A 156 9.90 -3.36 8.91
C TYR A 156 8.65 -4.06 8.37
N LEU A 157 8.12 -5.03 9.12
CA LEU A 157 6.88 -5.69 8.77
C LEU A 157 5.71 -4.70 8.70
N TYR A 158 5.54 -3.82 9.69
CA TYR A 158 4.51 -2.78 9.66
C TYR A 158 4.74 -1.76 8.53
N GLY A 159 5.96 -1.27 8.38
CA GLY A 159 6.28 -0.21 7.42
C GLY A 159 6.23 -0.63 5.96
N HIS A 160 6.57 -1.89 5.65
CA HIS A 160 6.68 -2.42 4.29
C HIS A 160 5.75 -3.61 4.04
N GLY A 161 5.61 -4.53 5.00
CA GLY A 161 4.72 -5.68 4.88
C GLY A 161 3.26 -5.28 4.72
N CYS A 162 2.84 -4.14 5.31
CA CYS A 162 1.49 -3.63 5.14
C CYS A 162 1.10 -3.46 3.66
N HIS A 163 2.02 -3.10 2.78
CA HIS A 163 1.74 -2.96 1.36
C HIS A 163 1.51 -4.31 0.66
N THR A 164 2.45 -5.23 0.82
CA THR A 164 2.39 -6.53 0.14
C THR A 164 1.29 -7.42 0.69
N ILE A 165 1.03 -7.37 1.99
CA ILE A 165 -0.10 -8.08 2.62
C ILE A 165 -1.43 -7.51 2.09
N ASP A 166 -1.58 -6.19 2.01
CA ASP A 166 -2.79 -5.57 1.45
C ASP A 166 -3.02 -5.99 -0.01
N GLN A 167 -1.98 -5.98 -0.85
CA GLN A 167 -2.07 -6.45 -2.23
C GLN A 167 -2.58 -7.90 -2.29
N VAL A 168 -2.04 -8.80 -1.46
CA VAL A 168 -2.51 -10.19 -1.41
C VAL A 168 -3.97 -10.28 -0.98
N LEU A 169 -4.35 -9.61 0.11
CA LEU A 169 -5.72 -9.65 0.62
C LEU A 169 -6.73 -9.05 -0.37
N SER A 170 -6.36 -8.01 -1.10
CA SER A 170 -7.22 -7.36 -2.09
C SER A 170 -7.55 -8.26 -3.29
N TYR A 171 -6.67 -9.20 -3.64
CA TYR A 171 -6.84 -10.07 -4.81
C TYR A 171 -7.26 -11.50 -4.45
N PHE A 172 -6.64 -12.07 -3.43
CA PHE A 172 -6.88 -13.46 -3.01
C PHE A 172 -7.88 -13.57 -1.84
N GLY A 173 -8.18 -12.46 -1.16
CA GLY A 173 -9.05 -12.45 0.02
C GLY A 173 -8.39 -13.01 1.27
N LYS A 174 -9.20 -13.58 2.17
CA LYS A 174 -8.74 -14.15 3.44
C LYS A 174 -8.06 -15.50 3.21
N PRO A 175 -6.81 -15.70 3.66
CA PRO A 175 -6.12 -16.98 3.57
C PRO A 175 -6.69 -18.04 4.53
N ASP A 176 -6.56 -19.32 4.15
CA ASP A 176 -6.92 -20.46 5.00
C ASP A 176 -5.97 -20.61 6.18
N ASN A 177 -4.68 -20.33 5.96
CA ASN A 177 -3.61 -20.39 6.96
C ASN A 177 -2.45 -19.46 6.58
N ILE A 178 -1.65 -19.06 7.57
CA ILE A 178 -0.44 -18.25 7.38
C ILE A 178 0.71 -18.83 8.20
N HIS A 179 1.86 -19.00 7.55
CA HIS A 179 3.13 -19.28 8.20
C HIS A 179 3.94 -17.99 8.30
N TYR A 180 4.52 -17.71 9.47
CA TYR A 180 5.28 -16.50 9.76
C TYR A 180 6.75 -16.82 10.01
N ASP A 181 7.66 -16.24 9.26
CA ASP A 181 9.09 -16.16 9.55
C ASP A 181 9.51 -14.68 9.58
N VAL A 182 9.54 -14.12 10.77
CA VAL A 182 9.89 -12.70 11.03
C VAL A 182 11.12 -12.67 11.94
N ARG A 183 12.13 -11.87 11.57
CA ARG A 183 13.44 -11.94 12.25
C ARG A 183 14.03 -10.55 12.50
N GLN A 184 14.90 -10.50 13.55
CA GLN A 184 15.74 -9.36 13.93
C GLN A 184 17.21 -9.66 13.58
N LEU A 185 17.57 -9.62 12.29
CA LEU A 185 18.91 -9.96 11.81
C LEU A 185 19.94 -8.85 12.11
N LEU A 186 19.47 -7.65 12.38
CA LEU A 186 20.28 -6.48 12.76
C LEU A 186 20.74 -6.53 14.21
N GLY A 187 20.19 -7.43 15.03
CA GLY A 187 20.56 -7.67 16.42
C GLY A 187 19.39 -7.59 17.39
N GLU A 188 19.63 -8.16 18.56
CA GLU A 188 18.66 -8.23 19.65
C GLU A 188 18.18 -6.83 20.09
N GLY A 189 16.89 -6.71 20.39
CA GLY A 189 16.25 -5.46 20.83
C GLY A 189 16.02 -4.44 19.73
N ARG A 190 16.35 -4.75 18.49
CA ARG A 190 16.09 -3.89 17.33
C ARG A 190 14.76 -4.21 16.66
N MET A 191 14.31 -3.36 15.72
CA MET A 191 13.14 -3.70 14.90
C MET A 191 13.38 -4.99 14.12
N ASN A 192 12.31 -5.67 13.72
CA ASN A 192 12.43 -6.70 12.69
C ASN A 192 12.84 -6.06 11.36
N ASP A 193 13.64 -6.77 10.58
CA ASP A 193 14.25 -6.31 9.32
C ASP A 193 14.19 -7.38 8.22
N TYR A 194 13.53 -8.47 8.54
CA TYR A 194 13.26 -9.59 7.65
C TYR A 194 11.87 -10.14 7.94
N PHE A 195 11.12 -10.42 6.87
CA PHE A 195 9.91 -11.21 6.94
C PHE A 195 9.74 -12.08 5.69
N ASP A 196 9.20 -13.27 5.91
CA ASP A 196 8.75 -14.24 4.91
C ASP A 196 7.43 -14.83 5.43
N LEU A 197 6.32 -14.39 4.85
CA LEU A 197 4.99 -14.88 5.20
C LEU A 197 4.45 -15.71 4.04
N ASP A 198 4.11 -16.97 4.30
CA ASP A 198 3.42 -17.82 3.36
C ASP A 198 1.91 -17.86 3.69
N LEU A 199 1.10 -17.33 2.79
CA LEU A 199 -0.36 -17.32 2.88
C LEU A 199 -0.93 -18.42 1.98
N TYR A 200 -1.78 -19.28 2.52
CA TYR A 200 -2.30 -20.47 1.82
C TYR A 200 -3.76 -20.28 1.44
N TYR A 201 -4.07 -20.61 0.19
CA TYR A 201 -5.41 -20.55 -0.43
C TYR A 201 -5.68 -21.85 -1.18
N GLY A 202 -6.13 -22.88 -0.45
CA GLY A 202 -6.28 -24.23 -1.00
C GLY A 202 -4.95 -24.77 -1.53
N VAL A 203 -4.82 -24.92 -2.84
CA VAL A 203 -3.58 -25.41 -3.49
C VAL A 203 -2.58 -24.29 -3.79
N THR A 204 -2.99 -23.04 -3.73
CA THR A 204 -2.13 -21.88 -4.05
C THR A 204 -1.44 -21.39 -2.80
N LYS A 205 -0.12 -21.18 -2.89
CA LYS A 205 0.67 -20.50 -1.88
C LYS A 205 1.06 -19.10 -2.38
N VAL A 206 0.81 -18.10 -1.59
CA VAL A 206 1.25 -16.72 -1.84
C VAL A 206 2.27 -16.32 -0.78
N SER A 207 3.50 -16.07 -1.20
CA SER A 207 4.59 -15.68 -0.31
C SER A 207 4.89 -14.19 -0.44
N VAL A 208 4.88 -13.46 0.67
CA VAL A 208 5.34 -12.07 0.74
C VAL A 208 6.64 -12.01 1.51
N LYS A 209 7.70 -11.55 0.84
CA LYS A 209 9.08 -11.67 1.36
C LYS A 209 9.82 -10.36 1.24
N SER A 210 10.52 -9.96 2.29
CA SER A 210 11.35 -8.77 2.27
C SER A 210 12.52 -8.89 3.24
N SER A 211 13.63 -8.24 2.90
CA SER A 211 14.80 -8.19 3.76
C SER A 211 15.62 -6.93 3.52
N TYR A 212 16.27 -6.41 4.58
CA TYR A 212 17.26 -5.33 4.47
C TYR A 212 18.64 -5.79 4.00
N PHE A 213 18.85 -7.11 3.85
CA PHE A 213 20.17 -7.68 3.52
C PHE A 213 20.24 -8.23 2.09
N ARG A 214 19.42 -7.75 1.17
CA ARG A 214 19.44 -8.19 -0.22
C ARG A 214 20.26 -7.21 -1.08
N ILE A 215 21.54 -7.50 -1.23
CA ILE A 215 22.44 -6.69 -2.07
C ILE A 215 21.99 -6.64 -3.55
N LYS A 216 21.32 -7.70 -4.00
CA LYS A 216 20.58 -7.74 -5.26
C LYS A 216 19.12 -8.11 -4.95
N ALA A 217 18.21 -7.24 -5.32
CA ALA A 217 16.78 -7.49 -5.14
C ALA A 217 16.36 -8.73 -5.96
N ARG A 218 15.42 -9.48 -5.42
CA ARG A 218 14.71 -10.53 -6.16
C ARG A 218 13.69 -9.88 -7.12
N PRO A 219 13.17 -10.60 -8.12
CA PRO A 219 12.05 -10.12 -8.94
C PRO A 219 10.90 -9.63 -8.07
N SER A 220 10.20 -8.55 -8.46
CA SER A 220 9.05 -8.06 -7.69
C SER A 220 7.95 -9.11 -7.60
N PHE A 221 7.70 -9.82 -8.70
CA PHE A 221 6.73 -10.93 -8.77
C PHE A 221 7.32 -12.13 -9.49
N VAL A 222 7.07 -13.33 -8.96
CA VAL A 222 7.23 -14.60 -9.65
C VAL A 222 5.95 -15.42 -9.48
N LEU A 223 5.33 -15.83 -10.59
CA LEU A 223 4.11 -16.61 -10.61
C LEU A 223 4.39 -17.97 -11.21
N TYR A 224 3.95 -19.05 -10.56
CA TYR A 224 4.02 -20.40 -11.07
C TYR A 224 2.63 -21.01 -11.17
N GLY A 225 2.31 -21.51 -12.35
CA GLY A 225 1.11 -22.30 -12.59
C GLY A 225 1.45 -23.64 -13.24
N LYS A 226 0.46 -24.50 -13.41
CA LYS A 226 0.64 -25.83 -14.03
C LYS A 226 1.09 -25.78 -15.49
N LYS A 227 0.86 -24.65 -16.18
CA LYS A 227 1.16 -24.52 -17.62
C LYS A 227 2.24 -23.46 -17.91
N GLY A 228 2.68 -22.68 -16.92
CA GLY A 228 3.64 -21.63 -17.18
C GLY A 228 4.11 -20.89 -15.95
N MET A 229 5.00 -19.95 -16.19
CA MET A 229 5.51 -19.02 -15.17
C MET A 229 5.56 -17.60 -15.71
N PHE A 230 5.50 -16.64 -14.81
CA PHE A 230 5.71 -15.23 -15.10
C PHE A 230 6.73 -14.65 -14.13
N THR A 231 7.63 -13.81 -14.63
CA THR A 231 8.61 -13.08 -13.82
C THR A 231 8.57 -11.60 -14.15
N LYS A 232 8.41 -10.75 -13.15
CA LYS A 232 8.54 -9.30 -13.20
C LYS A 232 9.74 -8.88 -12.35
N GLU A 233 10.83 -8.47 -13.01
CA GLU A 233 12.07 -8.13 -12.31
C GLU A 233 11.98 -6.83 -11.52
N THR A 234 11.28 -5.84 -12.06
CA THR A 234 11.23 -4.48 -11.52
C THR A 234 9.91 -4.17 -10.86
N LYS A 235 9.98 -3.35 -9.82
CA LYS A 235 8.82 -2.78 -9.14
C LYS A 235 8.18 -1.66 -9.97
N ASP A 236 7.00 -1.21 -9.54
CA ASP A 236 6.38 0.03 -10.01
C ASP A 236 7.33 1.23 -9.93
N ARG A 237 7.26 2.12 -10.90
CA ARG A 237 8.17 3.27 -11.02
C ARG A 237 7.62 4.56 -10.41
N GLN A 238 6.37 4.61 -10.00
CA GLN A 238 5.77 5.83 -9.46
C GLN A 238 6.56 6.37 -8.27
N GLU A 239 6.92 5.49 -7.30
CA GLU A 239 7.67 5.92 -6.13
C GLU A 239 9.08 6.42 -6.48
N GLU A 240 9.75 5.80 -7.44
CA GLU A 240 11.07 6.24 -7.90
C GLU A 240 10.99 7.63 -8.53
N HIS A 241 10.02 7.87 -9.37
CA HIS A 241 9.75 9.18 -9.96
C HIS A 241 9.44 10.23 -8.90
N LEU A 242 8.55 9.93 -7.95
CA LEU A 242 8.23 10.85 -6.85
C LEU A 242 9.45 11.20 -5.98
N LYS A 243 10.39 10.28 -5.78
CA LYS A 243 11.62 10.54 -5.02
C LYS A 243 12.51 11.60 -5.66
N VAL A 244 12.51 11.67 -6.97
CA VAL A 244 13.27 12.68 -7.75
C VAL A 244 12.41 13.86 -8.22
N PHE A 245 11.21 14.02 -7.63
CA PHE A 245 10.26 15.10 -7.96
C PHE A 245 9.74 15.09 -9.40
N TYR A 246 9.77 13.93 -10.05
CA TYR A 246 9.10 13.74 -11.33
C TYR A 246 7.64 13.39 -11.05
N MET A 247 6.71 14.30 -11.36
CA MET A 247 5.34 14.29 -10.83
C MET A 247 4.33 13.71 -11.84
N PRO A 248 3.11 13.32 -11.40
CA PRO A 248 2.06 12.75 -12.24
C PRO A 248 1.64 13.59 -13.43
N SER A 249 1.83 14.92 -13.38
CA SER A 249 1.60 15.82 -14.52
C SER A 249 2.49 15.54 -15.74
N ASN A 250 3.54 14.72 -15.60
CA ASN A 250 4.37 14.31 -16.73
C ASN A 250 3.74 13.11 -17.44
N PRO A 251 3.67 13.10 -18.79
CA PRO A 251 2.89 12.09 -19.54
C PRO A 251 3.44 10.65 -19.45
N ASP A 252 4.70 10.49 -19.06
CA ASP A 252 5.37 9.20 -18.89
C ASP A 252 5.64 8.85 -17.41
N PHE A 253 4.98 9.58 -16.48
CA PHE A 253 5.08 9.29 -15.05
C PHE A 253 4.63 7.85 -14.74
N GLY A 254 5.46 7.09 -14.03
CA GLY A 254 5.16 5.72 -13.63
C GLY A 254 5.18 4.69 -14.77
N ILE A 255 5.33 5.12 -16.02
CA ILE A 255 5.29 4.21 -17.18
C ILE A 255 6.55 3.35 -17.25
N ASP A 256 6.36 2.04 -17.36
CA ASP A 256 7.45 1.10 -17.60
C ASP A 256 8.00 1.21 -19.03
N LEU A 257 9.32 1.11 -19.14
CA LEU A 257 10.01 0.97 -20.41
C LEU A 257 10.06 -0.53 -20.82
N PRO A 258 10.32 -0.85 -22.10
CA PRO A 258 10.35 -2.25 -22.58
C PRO A 258 11.34 -3.18 -21.85
N GLU A 259 12.40 -2.63 -21.25
CA GLU A 259 13.33 -3.38 -20.40
C GLU A 259 12.75 -3.77 -19.04
N HIS A 260 11.70 -3.09 -18.59
CA HIS A 260 11.01 -3.36 -17.33
C HIS A 260 9.85 -4.37 -17.47
N TYR A 261 9.48 -4.72 -18.72
CA TYR A 261 8.38 -5.66 -18.95
C TYR A 261 8.68 -7.04 -18.38
N GLY A 262 7.66 -7.67 -17.77
CA GLY A 262 7.78 -9.03 -17.30
C GLY A 262 7.84 -10.04 -18.43
N MET A 263 8.35 -11.23 -18.14
CA MET A 263 8.45 -12.36 -19.08
C MET A 263 7.45 -13.45 -18.69
N LEU A 264 6.59 -13.81 -19.62
CA LEU A 264 5.63 -14.93 -19.50
C LEU A 264 6.11 -16.09 -20.37
N THR A 265 6.35 -17.24 -19.74
CA THR A 265 6.68 -18.50 -20.43
C THR A 265 5.58 -19.51 -20.14
N TYR A 266 4.97 -20.08 -21.16
CA TYR A 266 3.86 -21.04 -20.97
C TYR A 266 3.77 -22.07 -22.11
N VAL A 267 3.07 -23.16 -21.83
CA VAL A 267 2.74 -24.20 -22.81
C VAL A 267 1.25 -24.12 -23.09
N ASP A 268 0.90 -23.98 -24.36
CA ASP A 268 -0.52 -23.95 -24.81
C ASP A 268 -1.16 -25.33 -24.81
N ASP A 269 -2.46 -25.40 -25.17
CA ASP A 269 -3.21 -26.63 -25.20
C ASP A 269 -2.75 -27.62 -26.33
N ALA A 270 -2.00 -27.12 -27.31
CA ALA A 270 -1.37 -27.93 -28.36
C ALA A 270 0.03 -28.44 -27.95
N GLY A 271 0.51 -28.08 -26.74
CA GLY A 271 1.83 -28.45 -26.25
C GLY A 271 2.97 -27.59 -26.80
N VAL A 272 2.65 -26.44 -27.38
CA VAL A 272 3.66 -25.51 -27.93
C VAL A 272 4.14 -24.57 -26.84
N TRP A 273 5.46 -24.41 -26.74
CA TRP A 273 6.11 -23.45 -25.83
C TRP A 273 6.07 -22.04 -26.40
N HIS A 274 5.71 -21.09 -25.52
CA HIS A 274 5.68 -19.66 -25.81
C HIS A 274 6.52 -18.92 -24.77
N GLU A 275 7.22 -17.89 -25.22
CA GLU A 275 7.90 -16.93 -24.37
C GLU A 275 7.62 -15.53 -24.90
N GLU A 276 7.00 -14.67 -24.08
CA GLU A 276 6.59 -13.35 -24.52
C GLU A 276 6.79 -12.30 -23.42
N LYS A 277 7.16 -11.10 -23.83
CA LYS A 277 7.15 -9.94 -22.93
C LYS A 277 5.72 -9.47 -22.71
N VAL A 278 5.37 -9.27 -21.45
CA VAL A 278 4.07 -8.72 -21.06
C VAL A 278 4.22 -7.21 -20.84
N ILE A 279 3.53 -6.43 -21.66
CA ILE A 279 3.45 -4.97 -21.47
C ILE A 279 2.79 -4.70 -20.13
N SER A 280 3.49 -3.93 -19.27
CA SER A 280 3.02 -3.60 -17.94
C SER A 280 1.74 -2.76 -17.99
N GLU A 281 0.86 -3.01 -17.05
CA GLU A 281 -0.29 -2.14 -16.78
C GLU A 281 0.20 -0.77 -16.26
N VAL A 282 -0.61 0.26 -16.45
CA VAL A 282 -0.30 1.60 -15.96
C VAL A 282 -0.77 1.74 -14.52
N GLY A 283 0.19 2.00 -13.63
CA GLY A 283 -0.09 2.31 -12.23
C GLY A 283 -0.54 3.77 -12.06
N ASP A 284 -1.44 4.01 -11.10
CA ASP A 284 -1.86 5.37 -10.74
C ASP A 284 -2.38 5.41 -9.29
N TYR A 285 -1.58 5.96 -8.38
CA TYR A 285 -1.96 6.12 -6.96
C TYR A 285 -3.16 7.04 -6.75
N GLY A 286 -3.46 7.89 -7.73
CA GLY A 286 -4.63 8.75 -7.68
C GLY A 286 -5.96 8.00 -7.73
N ARG A 287 -5.98 6.74 -8.19
CA ARG A 287 -7.16 5.88 -8.18
C ARG A 287 -7.72 5.64 -6.77
N VAL A 288 -6.91 5.83 -5.72
CA VAL A 288 -7.42 5.86 -4.34
C VAL A 288 -8.43 6.99 -4.14
N TYR A 289 -8.18 8.15 -4.72
CA TYR A 289 -9.06 9.29 -4.62
C TYR A 289 -10.30 9.16 -5.52
N ASP A 290 -10.15 8.51 -6.67
CA ASP A 290 -11.27 8.19 -7.55
C ASP A 290 -12.25 7.25 -6.83
N ASP A 291 -11.73 6.22 -6.13
CA ASP A 291 -12.51 5.29 -5.30
C ASP A 291 -13.24 6.02 -4.15
N LEU A 292 -12.52 6.88 -3.42
CA LEU A 292 -13.10 7.68 -2.33
C LEU A 292 -14.17 8.65 -2.84
N TYR A 293 -13.96 9.28 -3.99
CA TYR A 293 -14.98 10.14 -4.60
C TYR A 293 -16.26 9.34 -4.90
N GLU A 294 -16.13 8.18 -5.53
CA GLU A 294 -17.25 7.31 -5.84
C GLU A 294 -17.98 6.83 -4.56
N ALA A 295 -17.23 6.52 -3.51
CA ALA A 295 -17.81 6.08 -2.25
C ALA A 295 -18.54 7.21 -1.51
N ILE A 296 -17.92 8.40 -1.41
CA ILE A 296 -18.47 9.53 -0.64
C ILE A 296 -19.63 10.22 -1.38
N ILE A 297 -19.48 10.45 -2.69
CA ILE A 297 -20.44 11.22 -3.46
C ILE A 297 -21.53 10.34 -4.08
N ASN A 298 -21.16 9.17 -4.60
CA ASN A 298 -22.06 8.30 -5.34
C ASN A 298 -22.55 7.09 -4.53
N GLY A 299 -22.09 6.93 -3.28
CA GLY A 299 -22.51 5.85 -2.37
C GLY A 299 -22.08 4.46 -2.83
N LYS A 300 -21.03 4.35 -3.68
CA LYS A 300 -20.50 3.05 -4.09
C LYS A 300 -19.70 2.41 -2.95
N PRO A 301 -19.62 1.07 -2.92
CA PRO A 301 -18.71 0.40 -2.00
C PRO A 301 -17.25 0.83 -2.27
N LYS A 302 -16.49 1.12 -1.22
CA LYS A 302 -15.05 1.41 -1.35
C LYS A 302 -14.26 0.14 -1.68
N GLN A 303 -13.19 0.26 -2.46
CA GLN A 303 -12.35 -0.87 -2.86
C GLN A 303 -11.46 -1.38 -1.71
N VAL A 304 -11.01 -0.49 -0.83
CA VAL A 304 -10.27 -0.87 0.39
C VAL A 304 -11.28 -1.06 1.52
N THR A 305 -11.69 -2.30 1.75
CA THR A 305 -12.73 -2.62 2.74
C THR A 305 -12.20 -2.55 4.17
N ASP A 306 -13.12 -2.36 5.13
CA ASP A 306 -12.79 -2.38 6.57
C ASP A 306 -12.28 -3.75 6.99
N GLU A 307 -12.92 -4.81 6.46
CA GLU A 307 -12.59 -6.20 6.74
C GLU A 307 -11.18 -6.56 6.28
N GLU A 308 -10.76 -6.13 5.09
CA GLU A 308 -9.40 -6.34 4.58
C GLU A 308 -8.38 -5.60 5.43
N THR A 309 -8.67 -4.35 5.80
CA THR A 309 -7.77 -3.56 6.64
C THR A 309 -7.65 -4.15 8.05
N LEU A 310 -8.75 -4.61 8.66
CA LEU A 310 -8.73 -5.30 9.95
C LEU A 310 -7.94 -6.61 9.88
N LEU A 311 -8.15 -7.41 8.84
CA LEU A 311 -7.40 -8.64 8.64
C LEU A 311 -5.90 -8.37 8.44
N GLN A 312 -5.55 -7.32 7.70
CA GLN A 312 -4.16 -6.87 7.55
C GLN A 312 -3.54 -6.53 8.90
N MET A 313 -4.25 -5.75 9.74
CA MET A 313 -3.76 -5.39 11.08
C MET A 313 -3.56 -6.63 11.97
N GLU A 314 -4.47 -7.59 11.92
CA GLU A 314 -4.33 -8.86 12.64
C GLU A 314 -3.09 -9.66 12.19
N ILE A 315 -2.83 -9.70 10.87
CA ILE A 315 -1.65 -10.38 10.31
C ILE A 315 -0.37 -9.68 10.74
N LEU A 316 -0.34 -8.34 10.73
CA LEU A 316 0.81 -7.56 11.17
C LEU A 316 1.13 -7.79 12.64
N GLU A 317 0.14 -7.76 13.52
CA GLU A 317 0.33 -8.03 14.96
C GLU A 317 0.88 -9.44 15.21
N LYS A 318 0.24 -10.46 14.63
CA LYS A 318 0.70 -11.85 14.74
C LYS A 318 2.12 -12.05 14.18
N GLY A 319 2.45 -11.35 13.11
CA GLY A 319 3.80 -11.40 12.53
C GLY A 319 4.85 -10.82 13.46
N VAL A 320 4.55 -9.72 14.17
CA VAL A 320 5.47 -9.17 15.18
C VAL A 320 5.59 -10.06 16.40
N GLU A 321 4.47 -10.67 16.87
CA GLU A 321 4.49 -11.65 17.96
C GLU A 321 5.32 -12.89 17.62
N ALA A 322 5.35 -13.30 16.36
CA ALA A 322 6.14 -14.41 15.86
C ALA A 322 7.64 -14.08 15.66
N CYS A 323 8.04 -12.81 15.85
CA CYS A 323 9.42 -12.35 15.61
C CYS A 323 10.42 -13.07 16.53
N LYS A 324 11.56 -13.52 15.94
CA LYS A 324 12.64 -14.23 16.61
C LYS A 324 13.95 -13.44 16.51
#